data_249a3523784ed01d52e2802f59309f5d
#
_entry.id   249a3523784ed01d52e2802f59309f5d
#
_cell.length_a   1.000
_cell.length_b   1.000
_cell.length_c   1.000
_cell.angle_alpha   90.00
_cell.angle_beta   90.00
_cell.angle_gamma   90.00
#
_symmetry.space_group_name_H-M   'P 1'
#
loop_
_entity.id
_entity.type
_entity.pdbx_description
1 polymer ?
#
loop_
_entity_poly.entity_id
_entity_poly.type
_entity_poly.pdbx_seq_one_letter_code
_entity_poly.pdbx_strand_id
1 'polypeptide(L)'
;MIVSMVLGLFSGLFAVSMMLGLNDQRMASAVDSYLSHIQIHHPSFNENFDIKHIVQNFDSLKISLKNDQTIKSLSSRTIISGMASTAHGSAGIRLIGIDPTSESKVTNVHTSMVK
;
A
#
# COMPACT_ATOMS: atom_id res chain seq x y z
N MET A 1 -24.21 -32.23 29.79
CA MET A 1 -24.12 -30.75 30.01
C MET A 1 -22.69 -30.20 29.92
N ILE A 2 -21.69 -30.78 30.61
CA ILE A 2 -20.30 -30.24 30.55
C ILE A 2 -19.69 -30.26 29.16
N VAL A 3 -19.88 -31.34 28.41
CA VAL A 3 -19.37 -31.51 27.04
C VAL A 3 -19.93 -30.45 26.06
N SER A 4 -21.21 -30.13 26.15
CA SER A 4 -21.81 -29.10 25.33
C SER A 4 -21.31 -27.70 25.63
N MET A 5 -21.05 -27.40 26.89
CA MET A 5 -20.42 -26.14 27.30
C MET A 5 -18.98 -26.01 26.76
N VAL A 6 -18.19 -27.09 26.89
CA VAL A 6 -16.81 -27.11 26.38
C VAL A 6 -16.77 -26.94 24.86
N LEU A 7 -17.63 -27.63 24.12
CA LEU A 7 -17.74 -27.50 22.68
C LEU A 7 -18.16 -26.08 22.24
N GLY A 8 -19.11 -25.48 22.96
CA GLY A 8 -19.54 -24.11 22.71
C GLY A 8 -18.43 -23.09 22.95
N LEU A 9 -17.70 -23.21 24.05
CA LEU A 9 -16.58 -22.33 24.37
C LEU A 9 -15.42 -22.50 23.37
N PHE A 10 -15.09 -23.74 23.03
CA PHE A 10 -14.05 -24.04 22.05
C PHE A 10 -14.37 -23.44 20.68
N SER A 11 -15.58 -23.65 20.18
CA SER A 11 -15.99 -23.10 18.86
C SER A 11 -16.01 -21.58 18.85
N GLY A 12 -16.42 -20.93 19.94
CA GLY A 12 -16.40 -19.48 20.07
C GLY A 12 -14.98 -18.92 20.06
N LEU A 13 -14.08 -19.49 20.88
CA LEU A 13 -12.67 -19.07 20.91
C LEU A 13 -11.96 -19.31 19.57
N PHE A 14 -12.25 -20.44 18.92
CA PHE A 14 -11.68 -20.76 17.61
C PHE A 14 -12.13 -19.75 16.55
N ALA A 15 -13.41 -19.42 16.50
CA ALA A 15 -13.95 -18.43 15.54
C ALA A 15 -13.33 -17.04 15.74
N VAL A 16 -13.21 -16.58 16.97
CA VAL A 16 -12.58 -15.28 17.30
C VAL A 16 -11.10 -15.27 16.92
N SER A 17 -10.37 -16.32 17.26
CA SER A 17 -8.94 -16.43 16.94
C SER A 17 -8.70 -16.45 15.42
N MET A 18 -9.54 -17.17 14.67
CA MET A 18 -9.46 -17.21 13.22
C MET A 18 -9.77 -15.85 12.59
N MET A 19 -10.77 -15.14 13.10
CA MET A 19 -11.14 -13.81 12.62
C MET A 19 -10.01 -12.79 12.85
N LEU A 20 -9.40 -12.80 14.04
CA LEU A 20 -8.28 -11.91 14.35
C LEU A 20 -7.05 -12.22 13.47
N GLY A 21 -6.69 -13.50 13.32
CA GLY A 21 -5.57 -13.91 12.47
C GLY A 21 -5.76 -13.52 11.00
N LEU A 22 -6.95 -13.69 10.45
CA LEU A 22 -7.27 -13.26 9.08
C LEU A 22 -7.19 -11.73 8.91
N ASN A 23 -7.63 -10.98 9.91
CA ASN A 23 -7.56 -9.53 9.89
C ASN A 23 -6.10 -9.04 9.91
N ASP A 24 -5.27 -9.59 10.80
CA ASP A 24 -3.85 -9.25 10.88
C ASP A 24 -3.12 -9.60 9.58
N GLN A 25 -3.41 -10.76 8.99
CA GLN A 25 -2.83 -11.17 7.72
C GLN A 25 -3.22 -10.23 6.56
N ARG A 26 -4.47 -9.77 6.50
CA ARG A 26 -4.92 -8.81 5.50
C ARG A 26 -4.23 -7.47 5.65
N MET A 27 -4.11 -6.98 6.87
CA MET A 27 -3.40 -5.72 7.16
C MET A 27 -1.93 -5.81 6.77
N ALA A 28 -1.22 -6.85 7.19
CA ALA A 28 0.17 -7.07 6.82
C ALA A 28 0.35 -7.15 5.30
N SER A 29 -0.49 -7.93 4.61
CA SER A 29 -0.43 -8.04 3.16
C SER A 29 -0.67 -6.71 2.44
N ALA A 30 -1.60 -5.89 2.91
CA ALA A 30 -1.88 -4.59 2.31
C ALA A 30 -0.70 -3.62 2.47
N VAL A 31 -0.09 -3.59 3.65
CA VAL A 31 1.06 -2.72 3.96
C VAL A 31 2.29 -3.16 3.17
N ASP A 32 2.63 -4.44 3.20
CA ASP A 32 3.84 -4.97 2.55
C ASP A 32 3.73 -5.01 1.02
N SER A 33 2.52 -5.23 0.48
CA SER A 33 2.34 -5.36 -0.95
C SER A 33 2.22 -4.03 -1.67
N TYR A 34 1.54 -3.02 -1.09
CA TYR A 34 1.17 -1.84 -1.86
C TYR A 34 1.28 -0.50 -1.13
N LEU A 35 0.79 -0.42 0.11
CA LEU A 35 0.60 0.87 0.79
C LEU A 35 1.88 1.41 1.43
N SER A 36 2.78 0.53 1.91
CA SER A 36 3.87 0.92 2.80
C SER A 36 3.36 1.47 4.15
N HIS A 37 4.26 1.72 5.10
CA HIS A 37 3.89 2.16 6.46
C HIS A 37 3.52 3.63 6.53
N ILE A 38 4.21 4.49 5.77
CA ILE A 38 4.01 5.94 5.77
C ILE A 38 4.04 6.44 4.33
N GLN A 39 3.10 7.31 4.00
CA GLN A 39 3.04 8.00 2.70
C GLN A 39 3.06 9.51 2.92
N ILE A 40 3.88 10.20 2.14
CA ILE A 40 3.96 11.66 2.12
C ILE A 40 3.50 12.14 0.76
N HIS A 41 2.46 12.95 0.74
CA HIS A 41 1.91 13.54 -0.47
C HIS A 41 1.44 14.98 -0.22
N HIS A 42 1.17 15.73 -1.29
CA HIS A 42 0.58 17.05 -1.18
C HIS A 42 -0.81 16.98 -0.52
N PRO A 43 -1.21 17.91 0.37
CA PRO A 43 -2.51 17.85 1.08
C PRO A 43 -3.72 17.65 0.16
N SER A 44 -3.77 18.35 -0.96
CA SER A 44 -4.88 18.26 -1.92
C SER A 44 -4.73 17.10 -2.93
N PHE A 45 -3.71 16.26 -2.82
CA PHE A 45 -3.47 15.16 -3.76
C PHE A 45 -4.60 14.12 -3.74
N ASN A 46 -5.15 13.83 -2.56
CA ASN A 46 -6.20 12.82 -2.38
C ASN A 46 -7.58 13.26 -2.91
N GLU A 47 -7.79 14.55 -3.19
CA GLU A 47 -9.08 15.05 -3.64
C GLU A 47 -9.35 14.70 -5.11
N ASN A 48 -8.35 14.84 -5.97
CA ASN A 48 -8.53 14.66 -7.42
C ASN A 48 -7.35 14.00 -8.16
N PHE A 49 -6.29 13.60 -7.47
CA PHE A 49 -5.08 12.98 -8.05
C PHE A 49 -4.49 13.77 -9.23
N ASP A 50 -4.56 15.12 -9.16
CA ASP A 50 -4.05 15.99 -10.21
C ASP A 50 -2.52 15.98 -10.23
N ILE A 51 -1.95 15.90 -11.42
CA ILE A 51 -0.50 15.94 -11.67
C ILE A 51 0.17 17.22 -11.14
N LYS A 52 -0.59 18.28 -10.91
CA LYS A 52 -0.10 19.55 -10.36
C LYS A 52 0.25 19.46 -8.88
N HIS A 53 -0.30 18.50 -8.17
CA HIS A 53 -0.10 18.31 -6.74
C HIS A 53 1.17 17.51 -6.46
N ILE A 54 2.31 18.13 -6.72
CA ILE A 54 3.64 17.56 -6.44
C ILE A 54 4.13 17.96 -5.05
N VAL A 55 4.97 17.12 -4.46
CA VAL A 55 5.67 17.44 -3.21
C VAL A 55 6.75 18.48 -3.52
N GLN A 56 6.60 19.70 -2.98
CA GLN A 56 7.59 20.75 -3.14
C GLN A 56 8.89 20.40 -2.41
N ASN A 57 10.02 20.87 -2.94
CA ASN A 57 11.36 20.62 -2.38
C ASN A 57 11.67 19.14 -2.13
N PHE A 58 11.22 18.28 -3.04
CA PHE A 58 11.35 16.82 -2.95
C PHE A 58 12.78 16.35 -2.65
N ASP A 59 13.78 16.95 -3.28
CA ASP A 59 15.20 16.56 -3.09
C ASP A 59 15.68 16.85 -1.67
N SER A 60 15.35 18.01 -1.12
CA SER A 60 15.69 18.37 0.26
C SER A 60 14.99 17.45 1.27
N LEU A 61 13.72 17.15 1.02
CA LEU A 61 12.95 16.22 1.84
C LEU A 61 13.55 14.80 1.79
N LYS A 62 13.92 14.34 0.60
CA LYS A 62 14.54 13.02 0.40
C LYS A 62 15.87 12.89 1.14
N ILE A 63 16.70 13.94 1.13
CA ILE A 63 17.97 13.97 1.86
C ILE A 63 17.72 13.93 3.37
N SER A 64 16.80 14.73 3.87
CA SER A 64 16.45 14.77 5.30
C SER A 64 15.95 13.42 5.79
N LEU A 65 15.04 12.78 5.05
CA LEU A 65 14.50 11.47 5.39
C LEU A 65 15.55 10.35 5.30
N LYS A 66 16.49 10.43 4.37
CA LYS A 66 17.58 9.45 4.26
C LYS A 66 18.56 9.50 5.42
N ASN A 67 18.73 10.68 6.04
CA ASN A 67 19.62 10.88 7.18
C ASN A 67 18.98 10.44 8.51
N ASP A 68 17.69 10.18 8.54
CA ASP A 68 17.00 9.71 9.73
C ASP A 68 17.19 8.20 9.88
N GLN A 69 17.82 7.79 10.98
CA GLN A 69 18.09 6.38 11.31
C GLN A 69 16.81 5.56 11.59
N THR A 70 15.68 6.21 11.84
CA THR A 70 14.40 5.57 12.08
C THR A 70 13.79 5.03 10.78
N ILE A 71 14.17 5.60 9.62
CA ILE A 71 13.61 5.24 8.32
C ILE A 71 14.47 4.15 7.67
N LYS A 72 13.92 2.96 7.57
CA LYS A 72 14.59 1.79 6.99
C LYS A 72 14.78 1.89 5.49
N SER A 73 13.76 2.36 4.77
CA SER A 73 13.77 2.46 3.30
C SER A 73 12.83 3.54 2.83
N LEU A 74 13.15 4.18 1.71
CA LEU A 74 12.38 5.24 1.09
C LEU A 74 12.27 4.98 -0.42
N SER A 75 11.06 5.07 -0.96
CA SER A 75 10.80 5.04 -2.39
C SER A 75 9.94 6.20 -2.82
N SER A 76 10.16 6.69 -4.04
CA SER A 76 9.34 7.72 -4.65
C SER A 76 8.45 7.13 -5.73
N ARG A 77 7.17 7.50 -5.71
CA ARG A 77 6.19 7.08 -6.72
C ARG A 77 5.60 8.30 -7.41
N THR A 78 5.40 8.20 -8.70
CA THR A 78 4.64 9.18 -9.48
C THR A 78 3.32 8.55 -9.85
N ILE A 79 2.20 9.19 -9.50
CA ILE A 79 0.86 8.69 -9.77
C ILE A 79 0.18 9.66 -10.72
N ILE A 80 -0.31 9.15 -11.84
CA ILE A 80 -1.02 9.93 -12.87
C ILE A 80 -2.31 9.18 -13.20
N SER A 81 -3.44 9.88 -13.13
CA SER A 81 -4.73 9.38 -13.58
C SER A 81 -5.00 9.88 -15.01
N GLY A 82 -5.48 9.01 -15.88
CA GLY A 82 -5.76 9.32 -17.27
C GLY A 82 -6.80 8.39 -17.88
N MET A 83 -7.05 8.56 -19.15
CA MET A 83 -7.93 7.69 -19.93
C MET A 83 -7.12 7.02 -21.03
N ALA A 84 -7.20 5.70 -21.13
CA ALA A 84 -6.77 4.96 -22.29
C ALA A 84 -7.96 4.77 -23.23
N SER A 85 -7.78 5.15 -24.50
CA SER A 85 -8.82 5.02 -25.52
C SER A 85 -8.32 4.15 -26.67
N THR A 86 -9.18 3.27 -27.14
CA THR A 86 -8.98 2.42 -28.32
C THR A 86 -10.14 2.64 -29.28
N ALA A 87 -10.06 2.08 -30.49
CA ALA A 87 -11.15 2.12 -31.46
C ALA A 87 -12.46 1.48 -30.98
N HIS A 88 -12.38 0.63 -29.95
CA HIS A 88 -13.54 -0.14 -29.43
C HIS A 88 -14.04 0.33 -28.06
N GLY A 89 -13.34 1.27 -27.40
CA GLY A 89 -13.77 1.76 -26.11
C GLY A 89 -12.71 2.61 -25.39
N SER A 90 -13.13 3.22 -24.28
CA SER A 90 -12.25 3.99 -23.41
C SER A 90 -12.40 3.51 -21.96
N ALA A 91 -11.30 3.51 -21.23
CA ALA A 91 -11.26 3.14 -19.80
C ALA A 91 -10.38 4.11 -19.01
N GLY A 92 -10.80 4.43 -17.80
CA GLY A 92 -9.96 5.16 -16.84
C GLY A 92 -8.80 4.29 -16.41
N ILE A 93 -7.59 4.84 -16.45
CA ILE A 93 -6.37 4.16 -16.02
C ILE A 93 -5.63 4.99 -14.97
N ARG A 94 -4.90 4.32 -14.11
CA ARG A 94 -3.94 4.93 -13.19
C ARG A 94 -2.55 4.40 -13.53
N LEU A 95 -1.65 5.31 -13.90
CA LEU A 95 -0.25 5.03 -14.17
C LEU A 95 0.55 5.30 -12.90
N ILE A 96 1.34 4.33 -12.46
CA ILE A 96 2.21 4.47 -11.29
C ILE A 96 3.65 4.25 -11.76
N GLY A 97 4.42 5.34 -11.76
CA GLY A 97 5.85 5.30 -12.02
C GLY A 97 6.61 4.99 -10.73
N ILE A 98 7.46 3.98 -10.77
CA ILE A 98 8.29 3.55 -9.64
C ILE A 98 9.76 3.43 -10.06
N ASP A 99 10.66 3.63 -9.12
CA ASP A 99 12.06 3.26 -9.28
C ASP A 99 12.28 1.83 -8.76
N PRO A 100 12.56 0.83 -9.63
CA PRO A 100 12.66 -0.56 -9.23
C PRO A 100 13.68 -0.82 -8.13
N THR A 101 14.77 -0.05 -8.10
CA THR A 101 15.88 -0.25 -7.16
C THR A 101 15.51 0.15 -5.74
N SER A 102 14.77 1.24 -5.57
CA SER A 102 14.31 1.72 -4.27
C SER A 102 13.01 1.04 -3.84
N GLU A 103 12.12 0.78 -4.79
CA GLU A 103 10.82 0.18 -4.54
C GLU A 103 10.91 -1.26 -3.99
N SER A 104 11.86 -2.06 -4.51
CA SER A 104 12.07 -3.44 -4.04
C SER A 104 12.44 -3.56 -2.55
N LYS A 105 12.88 -2.45 -1.93
CA LYS A 105 13.20 -2.39 -0.49
C LYS A 105 12.02 -1.94 0.37
N VAL A 106 10.97 -1.43 -0.24
CA VAL A 106 9.81 -0.82 0.43
C VAL A 106 8.58 -1.70 0.28
N THR A 107 8.33 -2.20 -0.94
CA THR A 107 7.16 -3.06 -1.22
C THR A 107 7.50 -4.20 -2.18
N ASN A 108 6.58 -5.17 -2.24
CA ASN A 108 6.69 -6.34 -3.11
C ASN A 108 5.99 -6.16 -4.47
N VAL A 109 5.65 -4.92 -4.86
CA VAL A 109 4.96 -4.63 -6.14
C VAL A 109 5.74 -5.20 -7.35
N HIS A 110 7.07 -5.18 -7.28
CA HIS A 110 7.92 -5.71 -8.36
C HIS A 110 7.72 -7.21 -8.64
N THR A 111 7.29 -8.00 -7.66
CA THR A 111 7.02 -9.44 -7.84
C THR A 111 5.71 -9.70 -8.58
N SER A 112 4.79 -8.74 -8.55
CA SER A 112 3.47 -8.83 -9.18
C SER A 112 3.47 -8.28 -10.61
N MET A 113 4.58 -7.70 -11.07
CA MET A 113 4.70 -7.21 -12.45
C MET A 113 4.91 -8.37 -13.42
N VAL A 114 4.00 -8.51 -14.37
CA VAL A 114 4.14 -9.46 -15.49
C VAL A 114 5.15 -8.88 -16.49
N LYS A 115 6.14 -9.68 -16.88
CA LYS A 115 7.10 -9.35 -17.94
C LYS A 115 6.45 -9.46 -19.31
#